data_fc1b434500b77338f90044c947117a48
#
_entry.id   fc1b434500b77338f90044c947117a48
#
_cell.length_a   1.000
_cell.length_b   1.000
_cell.length_c   1.000
_cell.angle_alpha   90.00
_cell.angle_beta   90.00
_cell.angle_gamma   90.00
#
_symmetry.space_group_name_H-M   'P 1'
#
loop_
_entity.id
_entity.type
_entity.pdbx_description
1 polymer ?
#
loop_
_entity_poly.entity_id
_entity_poly.type
_entity_poly.pdbx_seq_one_letter_code
_entity_poly.pdbx_strand_id
1 'polypeptide(L)'
;NGKRCRNSDILNEKDVVSLYINDEFFEYSKNNLELVKNIINISVSPEIVYEDENIIVVYKPEGMDVHRGSEKAKATLIDIIKAYLYRNGEYDPEKENSFSPAVCNRLDRNTTGLVIAAKNAASLREINEFIRERKVIKKYLCICAGNFPANHGIETAYHKKGQHNLVNIRKSMADGYKQIVTEYKIIEVKGNFALAEINLITGRTHQIRAHLAFIGAPILGDGKYGNVTVNKRYGIYRQQLCAYSIEFDIDSDCRLGYLAGKKLFAPKAGFTFGGFSIK
;
A
#
# COMPACT_ATOMS: atom_id res chain seq x y z
N ASN A 1 -27.96 30.45 5.85
CA ASN A 1 -28.53 31.72 5.34
C ASN A 1 -29.00 31.59 3.87
N GLY A 2 -29.28 30.39 3.38
CA GLY A 2 -29.89 30.14 2.07
C GLY A 2 -28.98 30.39 0.85
N LYS A 3 -27.69 30.66 1.03
CA LYS A 3 -26.70 30.79 -0.05
C LYS A 3 -25.74 29.60 -0.04
N ARG A 4 -25.33 29.15 -1.22
CA ARG A 4 -24.30 28.12 -1.35
C ARG A 4 -22.96 28.68 -0.88
N CYS A 5 -22.36 28.09 0.16
CA CYS A 5 -21.06 28.51 0.67
C CYS A 5 -19.91 27.88 -0.10
N ARG A 6 -18.76 28.54 -0.09
CA ARG A 6 -17.47 28.09 -0.64
C ARG A 6 -16.51 27.84 0.52
N ASN A 7 -15.46 27.07 0.28
CA ASN A 7 -14.42 26.77 1.30
C ASN A 7 -13.71 28.02 1.84
N SER A 8 -13.79 29.15 1.11
CA SER A 8 -13.19 30.45 1.48
C SER A 8 -14.13 31.36 2.25
N ASP A 9 -15.38 30.99 2.45
CA ASP A 9 -16.35 31.84 3.12
C ASP A 9 -16.11 31.83 4.64
N ILE A 10 -16.06 33.02 5.25
CA ILE A 10 -15.89 33.19 6.69
C ILE A 10 -17.27 33.14 7.32
N LEU A 11 -17.43 32.27 8.33
CA LEU A 11 -18.65 32.19 9.11
C LEU A 11 -18.63 33.19 10.25
N ASN A 12 -19.76 33.86 10.46
CA ASN A 12 -19.97 34.75 11.59
C ASN A 12 -20.78 34.04 12.67
N GLU A 13 -20.74 34.59 13.88
CA GLU A 13 -21.61 34.13 14.98
C GLU A 13 -23.07 34.18 14.54
N LYS A 14 -23.82 33.08 14.78
CA LYS A 14 -25.23 32.87 14.39
C LYS A 14 -25.47 32.53 12.91
N ASP A 15 -24.46 32.33 12.10
CA ASP A 15 -24.66 31.76 10.76
C ASP A 15 -25.12 30.30 10.85
N VAL A 16 -26.16 29.97 10.08
CA VAL A 16 -26.70 28.61 9.98
C VAL A 16 -26.11 27.97 8.71
N VAL A 17 -25.34 26.90 8.90
CA VAL A 17 -24.82 26.07 7.81
C VAL A 17 -25.70 24.83 7.67
N SER A 18 -26.36 24.70 6.52
CA SER A 18 -27.13 23.50 6.17
C SER A 18 -26.28 22.57 5.30
N LEU A 19 -26.03 21.38 5.80
CA LEU A 19 -25.32 20.32 5.07
C LEU A 19 -26.35 19.36 4.47
N TYR A 20 -26.31 19.17 3.17
CA TYR A 20 -27.13 18.16 2.47
C TYR A 20 -26.32 16.87 2.41
N ILE A 21 -26.45 16.07 3.45
CA ILE A 21 -25.77 14.78 3.58
C ILE A 21 -26.86 13.70 3.44
N ASN A 22 -26.65 12.71 2.60
CA ASN A 22 -27.57 11.58 2.46
C ASN A 22 -27.73 10.85 3.79
N ASP A 23 -28.95 10.42 4.10
CA ASP A 23 -29.30 9.69 5.34
C ASP A 23 -28.47 8.41 5.52
N GLU A 24 -28.01 7.81 4.43
CA GLU A 24 -27.03 6.69 4.41
C GLU A 24 -25.79 6.95 5.27
N PHE A 25 -25.36 8.20 5.38
CA PHE A 25 -24.23 8.60 6.22
C PHE A 25 -24.58 8.69 7.71
N PHE A 26 -25.87 8.79 8.04
CA PHE A 26 -26.39 8.80 9.43
C PHE A 26 -26.80 7.39 9.90
N GLU A 27 -27.10 6.45 9.00
CA GLU A 27 -27.26 5.03 9.32
C GLU A 27 -25.94 4.35 9.74
N TYR A 28 -24.85 5.12 9.69
CA TYR A 28 -23.50 4.73 10.09
C TYR A 28 -23.41 4.20 11.54
N SER A 29 -24.36 4.51 12.39
CA SER A 29 -24.31 4.14 13.81
C SER A 29 -24.50 2.64 14.09
N LYS A 30 -25.32 1.91 13.33
CA LYS A 30 -25.53 0.46 13.54
C LYS A 30 -24.38 -0.38 12.97
N ASN A 31 -23.89 -0.02 11.77
CA ASN A 31 -22.73 -0.66 11.17
C ASN A 31 -21.44 -0.36 11.95
N ASN A 32 -21.34 0.80 12.59
CA ASN A 32 -20.21 1.14 13.46
C ASN A 32 -20.13 0.25 14.70
N LEU A 33 -21.23 -0.08 15.36
CA LEU A 33 -21.21 -0.93 16.55
C LEU A 33 -20.66 -2.33 16.25
N GLU A 34 -20.96 -2.89 15.08
CA GLU A 34 -20.43 -4.19 14.68
C GLU A 34 -18.95 -4.10 14.25
N LEU A 35 -18.57 -3.03 13.56
CA LEU A 35 -17.19 -2.73 13.24
C LEU A 35 -16.34 -2.48 14.49
N VAL A 36 -16.86 -1.74 15.46
CA VAL A 36 -16.23 -1.49 16.76
C VAL A 36 -16.03 -2.80 17.51
N LYS A 37 -17.07 -3.62 17.65
CA LYS A 37 -16.96 -4.95 18.28
C LYS A 37 -15.91 -5.83 17.59
N ASN A 38 -15.85 -5.80 16.26
CA ASN A 38 -14.88 -6.57 15.49
C ASN A 38 -13.45 -6.08 15.75
N ILE A 39 -13.23 -4.78 15.88
CA ILE A 39 -11.90 -4.19 16.17
C ILE A 39 -11.47 -4.53 17.60
N ILE A 40 -12.34 -4.33 18.59
CA ILE A 40 -12.04 -4.57 20.02
C ILE A 40 -11.64 -6.04 20.27
N ASN A 41 -12.26 -6.98 19.55
CA ASN A 41 -11.99 -8.41 19.70
C ASN A 41 -10.70 -8.90 18.99
N ILE A 42 -9.98 -8.04 18.26
CA ILE A 42 -8.72 -8.42 17.62
C ILE A 42 -7.59 -8.36 18.66
N SER A 43 -7.08 -9.53 19.05
CA SER A 43 -5.95 -9.66 19.99
C SER A 43 -4.57 -9.58 19.34
N VAL A 44 -4.52 -9.75 18.00
CA VAL A 44 -3.26 -9.70 17.25
C VAL A 44 -2.70 -8.29 17.21
N SER A 45 -1.40 -8.14 17.42
CA SER A 45 -0.68 -6.86 17.27
C SER A 45 0.03 -6.80 15.91
N PRO A 46 0.16 -5.62 15.29
CA PRO A 46 0.93 -5.46 14.08
C PRO A 46 2.44 -5.61 14.37
N GLU A 47 3.22 -6.08 13.38
CA GLU A 47 4.69 -6.04 13.46
C GLU A 47 5.14 -4.61 13.14
N ILE A 48 5.42 -3.81 14.20
CA ILE A 48 5.73 -2.39 14.10
C ILE A 48 7.19 -2.21 13.71
N VAL A 49 7.46 -1.37 12.72
CA VAL A 49 8.80 -0.99 12.26
C VAL A 49 9.16 0.41 12.73
N TYR A 50 8.18 1.30 12.76
CA TYR A 50 8.32 2.67 13.27
C TYR A 50 6.97 3.17 13.76
N GLU A 51 6.98 3.92 14.84
CA GLU A 51 5.79 4.57 15.37
C GLU A 51 6.13 5.88 16.06
N ASP A 52 5.28 6.88 15.89
CA ASP A 52 5.29 8.13 16.62
C ASP A 52 3.84 8.62 16.85
N GLU A 53 3.65 9.86 17.26
CA GLU A 53 2.33 10.47 17.50
C GLU A 53 1.50 10.67 16.21
N ASN A 54 2.14 10.66 15.04
CA ASN A 54 1.55 11.02 13.75
C ASN A 54 1.32 9.83 12.83
N ILE A 55 2.26 8.91 12.78
CA ILE A 55 2.23 7.77 11.87
C ILE A 55 2.65 6.47 12.56
N ILE A 56 2.23 5.37 11.99
CA ILE A 56 2.73 4.03 12.29
C ILE A 56 3.11 3.35 10.99
N VAL A 57 4.32 2.76 10.93
CA VAL A 57 4.78 1.95 9.81
C VAL A 57 4.89 0.51 10.28
N VAL A 58 4.19 -0.38 9.61
CA VAL A 58 4.10 -1.79 9.99
C VAL A 58 4.55 -2.70 8.86
N TYR A 59 5.06 -3.87 9.23
CA TYR A 59 5.32 -4.94 8.29
C TYR A 59 4.06 -5.77 8.07
N LYS A 60 3.59 -5.85 6.83
CA LYS A 60 2.45 -6.68 6.42
C LYS A 60 2.93 -8.07 6.00
N PRO A 61 2.48 -9.15 6.64
CA PRO A 61 2.77 -10.50 6.17
C PRO A 61 2.00 -10.84 4.89
N GLU A 62 2.38 -11.96 4.26
CA GLU A 62 1.65 -12.56 3.16
C GLU A 62 0.24 -13.03 3.57
N GLY A 63 -0.66 -13.09 2.61
CA GLY A 63 -2.02 -13.60 2.80
C GLY A 63 -2.98 -12.66 3.53
N MET A 64 -2.52 -11.48 3.94
CA MET A 64 -3.29 -10.45 4.63
C MET A 64 -3.71 -9.34 3.68
N ASP A 65 -4.99 -9.00 3.70
CA ASP A 65 -5.50 -7.84 2.98
C ASP A 65 -5.25 -6.55 3.79
N VAL A 66 -4.94 -5.45 3.11
CA VAL A 66 -4.75 -4.14 3.76
C VAL A 66 -6.10 -3.55 4.18
N HIS A 67 -7.10 -3.63 3.30
CA HIS A 67 -8.49 -3.20 3.52
C HIS A 67 -9.45 -4.34 3.20
N ARG A 68 -10.66 -4.29 3.73
CA ARG A 68 -11.71 -5.26 3.38
C ARG A 68 -12.00 -5.21 1.89
N GLY A 69 -11.86 -6.35 1.24
CA GLY A 69 -12.22 -6.54 -0.17
C GLY A 69 -13.54 -7.30 -0.37
N SER A 70 -14.03 -7.99 0.68
CA SER A 70 -15.30 -8.71 0.71
C SER A 70 -15.79 -8.84 2.14
N GLU A 71 -17.11 -9.03 2.34
CA GLU A 71 -17.76 -9.18 3.66
C GLU A 71 -17.26 -10.38 4.47
N LYS A 72 -16.68 -11.39 3.82
CA LYS A 72 -16.17 -12.62 4.46
C LYS A 72 -14.70 -12.55 4.87
N ALA A 73 -14.06 -11.37 4.79
CA ALA A 73 -12.65 -11.24 5.11
C ALA A 73 -12.41 -11.37 6.62
N LYS A 74 -11.38 -12.14 7.00
CA LYS A 74 -10.73 -12.08 8.31
C LYS A 74 -10.26 -10.63 8.57
N ALA A 75 -9.85 -10.32 9.80
CA ALA A 75 -9.28 -9.03 10.15
C ALA A 75 -8.23 -8.57 9.12
N THR A 76 -8.35 -7.34 8.65
CA THR A 76 -7.42 -6.72 7.70
C THR A 76 -6.29 -6.01 8.44
N LEU A 77 -5.24 -5.60 7.73
CA LEU A 77 -4.14 -4.88 8.36
C LEU A 77 -4.61 -3.61 9.08
N ILE A 78 -5.52 -2.84 8.45
CA ILE A 78 -6.04 -1.63 9.09
C ILE A 78 -6.89 -1.93 10.33
N ASP A 79 -7.64 -3.04 10.34
CA ASP A 79 -8.40 -3.46 11.51
C ASP A 79 -7.44 -3.80 12.68
N ILE A 80 -6.33 -4.49 12.40
CA ILE A 80 -5.28 -4.82 13.39
C ILE A 80 -4.60 -3.55 13.93
N ILE A 81 -4.27 -2.60 13.06
CA ILE A 81 -3.69 -1.30 13.48
C ILE A 81 -4.67 -0.54 14.38
N LYS A 82 -5.94 -0.46 14.01
CA LYS A 82 -6.98 0.21 14.82
C LYS A 82 -7.15 -0.47 16.18
N ALA A 83 -7.16 -1.79 16.21
CA ALA A 83 -7.25 -2.57 17.45
C ALA A 83 -6.05 -2.32 18.36
N TYR A 84 -4.86 -2.23 17.80
CA TYR A 84 -3.64 -1.90 18.53
C TYR A 84 -3.72 -0.49 19.12
N LEU A 85 -4.05 0.52 18.34
CA LEU A 85 -4.19 1.91 18.78
C LEU A 85 -5.31 2.08 19.82
N TYR A 86 -6.41 1.34 19.69
CA TYR A 86 -7.47 1.30 20.69
C TYR A 86 -6.97 0.78 22.05
N ARG A 87 -6.24 -0.35 22.06
CA ARG A 87 -5.69 -0.91 23.28
C ARG A 87 -4.67 0.00 23.97
N ASN A 88 -3.99 0.84 23.22
CA ASN A 88 -3.03 1.82 23.73
C ASN A 88 -3.69 3.14 24.15
N GLY A 89 -5.01 3.29 23.97
CA GLY A 89 -5.74 4.52 24.28
C GLY A 89 -5.51 5.67 23.30
N GLU A 90 -4.94 5.38 22.10
CA GLU A 90 -4.63 6.36 21.06
C GLU A 90 -5.72 6.50 20.00
N TYR A 91 -6.72 5.62 20.02
CA TYR A 91 -7.89 5.64 19.15
C TYR A 91 -9.09 5.07 19.88
N ASP A 92 -10.21 5.80 19.91
CA ASP A 92 -11.46 5.33 20.47
C ASP A 92 -12.57 5.47 19.42
N PRO A 93 -12.99 4.36 18.77
CA PRO A 93 -13.98 4.40 17.71
C PRO A 93 -15.38 4.83 18.18
N GLU A 94 -15.66 4.83 19.49
CA GLU A 94 -16.94 5.29 20.06
C GLU A 94 -16.94 6.82 20.26
N LYS A 95 -15.78 7.42 20.50
CA LYS A 95 -15.61 8.85 20.73
C LYS A 95 -15.17 9.63 19.51
N GLU A 96 -14.43 8.99 18.63
CA GLU A 96 -13.83 9.62 17.43
C GLU A 96 -14.82 9.63 16.25
N ASN A 97 -15.57 10.71 16.12
CA ASN A 97 -16.54 10.90 15.03
C ASN A 97 -15.95 11.56 13.78
N SER A 98 -14.75 12.16 13.87
CA SER A 98 -14.17 12.99 12.79
C SER A 98 -13.06 12.32 11.99
N PHE A 99 -12.36 11.36 12.58
CA PHE A 99 -11.23 10.67 11.96
C PHE A 99 -11.12 9.23 12.45
N SER A 100 -10.68 8.37 11.57
CA SER A 100 -10.30 6.98 11.91
C SER A 100 -8.92 6.69 11.29
N PRO A 101 -7.99 6.04 12.03
CA PRO A 101 -6.69 5.69 11.51
C PRO A 101 -6.77 5.02 10.15
N ALA A 102 -5.94 5.46 9.21
CA ALA A 102 -6.03 5.08 7.81
C ALA A 102 -4.67 4.78 7.20
N VAL A 103 -4.59 3.77 6.34
CA VAL A 103 -3.36 3.47 5.61
C VAL A 103 -3.15 4.45 4.45
N CYS A 104 -1.91 4.86 4.25
CA CYS A 104 -1.50 5.80 3.20
C CYS A 104 -1.05 5.09 1.92
N ASN A 105 -0.64 3.82 2.00
CA ASN A 105 -0.30 3.00 0.84
C ASN A 105 -0.89 1.61 0.95
N ARG A 106 -1.02 0.92 -0.17
CA ARG A 106 -1.60 -0.43 -0.23
C ARG A 106 -0.62 -1.41 -0.83
N LEU A 107 -0.67 -2.62 -0.33
CA LEU A 107 -0.01 -3.79 -0.90
C LEU A 107 -1.07 -4.82 -1.31
N ASP A 108 -0.75 -5.62 -2.31
CA ASP A 108 -1.58 -6.78 -2.67
C ASP A 108 -1.58 -7.79 -1.52
N ARG A 109 -2.59 -8.66 -1.45
CA ARG A 109 -2.75 -9.65 -0.39
C ARG A 109 -1.49 -10.49 -0.14
N ASN A 110 -0.84 -10.93 -1.22
CA ASN A 110 0.35 -11.80 -1.15
C ASN A 110 1.68 -11.04 -1.25
N THR A 111 1.66 -9.70 -1.35
CA THR A 111 2.85 -8.87 -1.26
C THR A 111 3.15 -8.59 0.21
N THR A 112 4.36 -8.88 0.65
CA THR A 112 4.86 -8.57 2.00
C THR A 112 5.45 -7.17 2.07
N GLY A 113 5.74 -6.67 3.28
CA GLY A 113 6.54 -5.46 3.46
C GLY A 113 5.80 -4.29 4.09
N LEU A 114 6.35 -3.09 3.91
CA LEU A 114 6.02 -1.91 4.68
C LEU A 114 4.71 -1.22 4.24
N VAL A 115 3.88 -0.91 5.22
CA VAL A 115 2.67 -0.12 5.06
C VAL A 115 2.68 1.03 6.07
N ILE A 116 2.46 2.25 5.58
CA ILE A 116 2.30 3.47 6.38
C ILE A 116 0.82 3.63 6.72
N ALA A 117 0.51 3.88 7.98
CA ALA A 117 -0.80 4.36 8.40
C ALA A 117 -0.65 5.68 9.18
N ALA A 118 -1.61 6.58 8.96
CA ALA A 118 -1.69 7.83 9.69
C ALA A 118 -2.58 7.65 10.93
N LYS A 119 -2.15 8.22 12.05
CA LYS A 119 -2.85 8.20 13.34
C LYS A 119 -3.81 9.37 13.50
N ASN A 120 -3.71 10.41 12.65
CA ASN A 120 -4.58 11.58 12.64
C ASN A 120 -4.81 12.12 11.21
N ALA A 121 -5.85 12.96 11.05
CA ALA A 121 -6.28 13.48 9.75
C ALA A 121 -5.24 14.41 9.09
N ALA A 122 -4.48 15.16 9.87
CA ALA A 122 -3.45 16.05 9.35
C ALA A 122 -2.31 15.23 8.72
N SER A 123 -1.82 14.20 9.43
CA SER A 123 -0.80 13.28 8.92
C SER A 123 -1.27 12.52 7.68
N LEU A 124 -2.53 12.10 7.65
CA LEU A 124 -3.08 11.42 6.47
C LEU A 124 -3.03 12.30 5.22
N ARG A 125 -3.43 13.57 5.35
CA ARG A 125 -3.38 14.52 4.23
C ARG A 125 -1.95 14.76 3.76
N GLU A 126 -1.04 15.02 4.68
CA GLU A 126 0.35 15.34 4.40
C GLU A 126 1.11 14.15 3.78
N ILE A 127 0.99 12.95 4.35
CA ILE A 127 1.61 11.73 3.78
C ILE A 127 1.03 11.40 2.39
N ASN A 128 -0.28 11.54 2.20
CA ASN A 128 -0.88 11.31 0.88
C ASN A 128 -0.41 12.36 -0.15
N GLU A 129 -0.14 13.59 0.26
CA GLU A 129 0.47 14.61 -0.58
C GLU A 129 1.90 14.26 -0.95
N PHE A 130 2.74 13.90 0.02
CA PHE A 130 4.11 13.44 -0.22
C PHE A 130 4.16 12.22 -1.16
N ILE A 131 3.23 11.26 -1.01
CA ILE A 131 3.12 10.12 -1.93
C ILE A 131 2.73 10.59 -3.34
N ARG A 132 1.81 11.54 -3.47
CA ARG A 132 1.39 12.10 -4.76
C ARG A 132 2.53 12.86 -5.45
N GLU A 133 3.34 13.58 -4.68
CA GLU A 133 4.51 14.33 -5.12
C GLU A 133 5.76 13.47 -5.29
N ARG A 134 5.67 12.16 -4.99
CA ARG A 134 6.79 11.20 -5.06
C ARG A 134 7.92 11.48 -4.06
N LYS A 135 7.64 12.22 -3.01
CA LYS A 135 8.54 12.49 -1.90
C LYS A 135 8.62 11.34 -0.88
N VAL A 136 7.73 10.34 -0.98
CA VAL A 136 7.84 9.06 -0.28
C VAL A 136 8.29 8.01 -1.28
N ILE A 137 9.59 7.71 -1.26
CA ILE A 137 10.22 6.73 -2.15
C ILE A 137 10.00 5.35 -1.57
N LYS A 138 9.38 4.46 -2.37
CA LYS A 138 9.10 3.06 -1.99
C LYS A 138 9.85 2.12 -2.91
N LYS A 139 10.78 1.35 -2.34
CA LYS A 139 11.49 0.32 -3.08
C LYS A 139 10.97 -1.06 -2.73
N TYR A 140 10.92 -1.90 -3.73
CA TYR A 140 10.51 -3.29 -3.60
C TYR A 140 11.69 -4.20 -3.95
N LEU A 141 11.72 -5.36 -3.33
CA LEU A 141 12.57 -6.46 -3.75
C LEU A 141 11.70 -7.57 -4.31
N CYS A 142 12.15 -8.22 -5.36
CA CYS A 142 11.49 -9.40 -5.92
C CYS A 142 12.49 -10.40 -6.47
N ILE A 143 12.10 -11.69 -6.46
CA ILE A 143 12.80 -12.74 -7.18
C ILE A 143 11.99 -13.03 -8.44
N CYS A 144 12.63 -12.91 -9.59
CA CYS A 144 12.02 -13.13 -10.90
C CYS A 144 12.60 -14.37 -11.57
N ALA A 145 11.76 -15.05 -12.35
CA ALA A 145 12.16 -16.16 -13.22
C ALA A 145 12.08 -15.71 -14.67
N GLY A 146 13.20 -15.73 -15.39
CA GLY A 146 13.27 -15.23 -16.77
C GLY A 146 14.31 -14.14 -16.93
N ASN A 147 14.29 -13.49 -18.09
CA ASN A 147 15.34 -12.54 -18.46
C ASN A 147 14.80 -11.10 -18.44
N PHE A 148 15.50 -10.25 -17.71
CA PHE A 148 15.34 -8.82 -17.83
C PHE A 148 16.00 -8.32 -19.12
N PRO A 149 15.50 -7.25 -19.75
CA PRO A 149 16.12 -6.65 -20.94
C PRO A 149 17.56 -6.17 -20.71
N ALA A 150 17.88 -5.72 -19.49
CA ALA A 150 19.18 -5.25 -19.06
C ALA A 150 19.36 -5.42 -17.54
N ASN A 151 20.57 -5.16 -17.01
CA ASN A 151 20.83 -5.18 -15.57
C ASN A 151 20.16 -4.02 -14.81
N HIS A 152 19.84 -2.93 -15.50
CA HIS A 152 19.10 -1.79 -15.01
C HIS A 152 18.26 -1.21 -16.16
N GLY A 153 17.04 -0.78 -15.87
CA GLY A 153 16.18 -0.18 -16.88
C GLY A 153 14.99 0.56 -16.29
N ILE A 154 14.45 1.47 -17.09
CA ILE A 154 13.18 2.16 -16.84
C ILE A 154 12.23 1.75 -17.96
N GLU A 155 11.25 0.96 -17.61
CA GLU A 155 10.26 0.42 -18.55
C GLU A 155 8.96 1.22 -18.49
N THR A 156 8.44 1.54 -19.68
CA THR A 156 7.16 2.24 -19.84
C THR A 156 6.19 1.36 -20.61
N ALA A 157 4.98 1.24 -20.10
CA ALA A 157 3.88 0.53 -20.76
C ALA A 157 2.54 1.17 -20.41
N TYR A 158 1.45 0.58 -20.89
CA TYR A 158 0.09 1.05 -20.64
C TYR A 158 -0.73 -0.04 -19.99
N HIS A 159 -1.43 0.34 -18.92
CA HIS A 159 -2.13 -0.54 -17.98
C HIS A 159 -3.62 -0.27 -17.98
N LYS A 160 -4.43 -1.33 -18.05
CA LYS A 160 -5.88 -1.27 -17.86
C LYS A 160 -6.32 -2.39 -16.92
N LYS A 161 -7.12 -2.05 -15.89
CA LYS A 161 -7.76 -3.05 -15.02
C LYS A 161 -8.84 -3.78 -15.85
N GLY A 162 -8.71 -5.09 -15.93
CA GLY A 162 -9.66 -5.99 -16.58
C GLY A 162 -10.64 -6.62 -15.59
N GLN A 163 -11.33 -7.67 -16.03
CA GLN A 163 -12.20 -8.48 -15.21
C GLN A 163 -11.39 -9.35 -14.21
N HIS A 164 -12.05 -9.87 -13.18
CA HIS A 164 -11.46 -10.75 -12.16
C HIS A 164 -10.19 -10.23 -11.49
N ASN A 165 -10.06 -8.89 -11.36
CA ASN A 165 -8.86 -8.23 -10.84
C ASN A 165 -7.56 -8.59 -11.60
N LEU A 166 -7.67 -8.97 -12.87
CA LEU A 166 -6.53 -9.07 -13.78
C LEU A 166 -6.20 -7.71 -14.37
N VAL A 167 -4.97 -7.57 -14.83
CA VAL A 167 -4.45 -6.36 -15.46
C VAL A 167 -3.95 -6.70 -16.84
N ASN A 168 -4.31 -5.88 -17.81
CA ASN A 168 -3.81 -5.96 -19.18
C ASN A 168 -2.72 -4.90 -19.37
N ILE A 169 -1.59 -5.31 -19.95
CA ILE A 169 -0.46 -4.42 -20.28
C ILE A 169 -0.27 -4.38 -21.81
N ARG A 170 0.07 -3.20 -22.33
CA ARG A 170 0.36 -2.96 -23.75
C ARG A 170 1.56 -2.04 -23.92
N LYS A 171 2.25 -2.17 -25.06
CA LYS A 171 3.37 -1.28 -25.43
C LYS A 171 2.90 0.12 -25.85
N SER A 172 1.72 0.25 -26.44
CA SER A 172 1.21 1.50 -26.99
C SER A 172 -0.05 1.95 -26.27
N MET A 173 -0.29 3.27 -26.28
CA MET A 173 -1.50 3.90 -25.75
C MET A 173 -2.75 3.34 -26.43
N ALA A 174 -3.82 3.13 -25.66
CA ALA A 174 -5.14 2.79 -26.16
C ALA A 174 -6.20 3.32 -25.20
N ASP A 175 -7.46 3.38 -25.65
CA ASP A 175 -8.54 3.91 -24.83
C ASP A 175 -8.73 3.15 -23.52
N GLY A 176 -8.88 3.91 -22.45
CA GLY A 176 -9.00 3.40 -21.08
C GLY A 176 -7.71 2.83 -20.48
N TYR A 177 -6.57 2.91 -21.19
CA TYR A 177 -5.26 2.55 -20.63
C TYR A 177 -4.57 3.77 -20.00
N LYS A 178 -3.84 3.54 -18.92
CA LYS A 178 -3.03 4.56 -18.21
C LYS A 178 -1.57 4.18 -18.26
N GLN A 179 -0.71 5.15 -18.50
CA GLN A 179 0.73 4.93 -18.50
C GLN A 179 1.20 4.42 -17.14
N ILE A 180 2.10 3.46 -17.18
CA ILE A 180 2.87 2.96 -16.05
C ILE A 180 4.36 3.06 -16.36
N VAL A 181 5.13 3.37 -15.33
CA VAL A 181 6.60 3.45 -15.39
C VAL A 181 7.16 2.70 -14.20
N THR A 182 8.04 1.75 -14.47
CA THR A 182 8.68 0.90 -13.46
C THR A 182 10.18 0.90 -13.73
N GLU A 183 10.96 1.30 -12.75
CA GLU A 183 12.41 1.19 -12.77
C GLU A 183 12.83 -0.09 -12.05
N TYR A 184 13.84 -0.77 -12.58
CA TYR A 184 14.40 -1.95 -11.94
C TYR A 184 15.94 -1.95 -11.99
N LYS A 185 16.53 -2.60 -11.01
CA LYS A 185 17.97 -2.87 -10.93
C LYS A 185 18.18 -4.29 -10.45
N ILE A 186 18.95 -5.09 -11.23
CA ILE A 186 19.34 -6.44 -10.83
C ILE A 186 20.41 -6.33 -9.75
N ILE A 187 20.17 -6.99 -8.62
CA ILE A 187 21.10 -7.06 -7.49
C ILE A 187 21.98 -8.30 -7.61
N GLU A 188 21.36 -9.44 -7.92
CA GLU A 188 22.05 -10.73 -7.96
C GLU A 188 21.34 -11.66 -8.94
N VAL A 189 22.11 -12.50 -9.64
CA VAL A 189 21.62 -13.55 -10.53
C VAL A 189 22.12 -14.90 -10.06
N LYS A 190 21.21 -15.87 -9.94
CA LYS A 190 21.50 -17.27 -9.62
C LYS A 190 20.77 -18.20 -10.59
N GLY A 191 21.53 -18.76 -11.53
CA GLY A 191 20.94 -19.58 -12.60
C GLY A 191 19.91 -18.80 -13.41
N ASN A 192 18.69 -19.28 -13.47
CA ASN A 192 17.58 -18.66 -14.21
C ASN A 192 16.75 -17.66 -13.35
N PHE A 193 17.27 -17.26 -12.21
CA PHE A 193 16.56 -16.38 -11.27
C PHE A 193 17.38 -15.12 -11.02
N ALA A 194 16.68 -13.99 -10.90
CA ALA A 194 17.27 -12.71 -10.56
C ALA A 194 16.58 -12.12 -9.33
N LEU A 195 17.39 -11.65 -8.37
CA LEU A 195 16.95 -10.72 -7.34
C LEU A 195 17.01 -9.32 -7.90
N ALA A 196 15.88 -8.63 -7.91
CA ALA A 196 15.79 -7.27 -8.44
C ALA A 196 15.21 -6.30 -7.40
N GLU A 197 15.77 -5.10 -7.36
CA GLU A 197 15.20 -3.93 -6.71
C GLU A 197 14.31 -3.21 -7.72
N ILE A 198 13.11 -2.86 -7.31
CA ILE A 198 12.10 -2.17 -8.13
C ILE A 198 11.75 -0.84 -7.49
N ASN A 199 11.79 0.22 -8.29
CA ASN A 199 11.27 1.53 -7.92
C ASN A 199 10.01 1.84 -8.73
N LEU A 200 8.90 2.14 -8.03
CA LEU A 200 7.62 2.47 -8.66
C LEU A 200 7.53 3.98 -8.91
N ILE A 201 7.76 4.40 -10.16
CA ILE A 201 7.51 5.79 -10.59
C ILE A 201 6.01 6.06 -10.67
N THR A 202 5.21 5.06 -11.03
CA THR A 202 3.74 5.07 -10.93
C THR A 202 3.27 3.91 -10.06
N GLY A 203 2.11 4.04 -9.40
CA GLY A 203 1.57 3.01 -8.49
C GLY A 203 0.17 2.56 -8.89
N ARG A 204 0.04 1.59 -9.82
CA ARG A 204 -1.24 1.01 -10.25
C ARG A 204 -1.42 -0.40 -9.67
N THR A 205 -2.68 -0.85 -9.64
CA THR A 205 -3.02 -2.20 -9.17
C THR A 205 -2.16 -3.24 -9.89
N HIS A 206 -1.54 -4.15 -9.13
CA HIS A 206 -0.66 -5.22 -9.62
C HIS A 206 0.47 -4.75 -10.56
N GLN A 207 0.85 -3.46 -10.54
CA GLN A 207 1.76 -2.90 -11.54
C GLN A 207 3.07 -3.68 -11.66
N ILE A 208 3.82 -3.87 -10.58
CA ILE A 208 5.10 -4.60 -10.60
C ILE A 208 4.89 -5.98 -11.20
N ARG A 209 3.92 -6.71 -10.72
CA ARG A 209 3.62 -8.09 -11.09
C ARG A 209 3.33 -8.26 -12.58
N ALA A 210 2.38 -7.46 -13.09
CA ALA A 210 1.96 -7.51 -14.49
C ALA A 210 3.02 -6.93 -15.43
N HIS A 211 3.72 -5.86 -15.02
CA HIS A 211 4.72 -5.22 -15.86
C HIS A 211 5.98 -6.07 -15.99
N LEU A 212 6.48 -6.66 -14.89
CA LEU A 212 7.64 -7.55 -14.97
C LEU A 212 7.33 -8.81 -15.80
N ALA A 213 6.13 -9.39 -15.66
CA ALA A 213 5.71 -10.49 -16.53
C ALA A 213 5.66 -10.07 -18.01
N PHE A 214 5.19 -8.87 -18.31
CA PHE A 214 5.10 -8.33 -19.66
C PHE A 214 6.49 -8.14 -20.33
N ILE A 215 7.51 -7.75 -19.57
CA ILE A 215 8.88 -7.60 -20.08
C ILE A 215 9.69 -8.92 -20.08
N GLY A 216 9.07 -10.05 -19.70
CA GLY A 216 9.73 -11.37 -19.75
C GLY A 216 10.40 -11.83 -18.46
N ALA A 217 10.24 -11.09 -17.35
CA ALA A 217 10.80 -11.40 -16.04
C ALA A 217 9.71 -11.58 -14.96
N PRO A 218 8.79 -12.56 -15.09
CA PRO A 218 7.70 -12.76 -14.15
C PRO A 218 8.21 -13.06 -12.74
N ILE A 219 7.49 -12.55 -11.73
CA ILE A 219 7.82 -12.80 -10.32
C ILE A 219 7.59 -14.27 -9.99
N LEU A 220 8.55 -14.88 -9.33
CA LEU A 220 8.49 -16.25 -8.86
C LEU A 220 7.39 -16.41 -7.80
N GLY A 221 6.61 -17.48 -7.92
CA GLY A 221 5.49 -17.75 -7.01
C GLY A 221 4.25 -16.90 -7.24
N ASP A 222 4.24 -15.98 -8.22
CA ASP A 222 3.03 -15.23 -8.55
C ASP A 222 1.99 -16.13 -9.24
N GLY A 223 0.83 -16.30 -8.60
CA GLY A 223 -0.25 -17.15 -9.09
C GLY A 223 -1.08 -16.56 -10.23
N LYS A 224 -0.92 -15.24 -10.54
CA LYS A 224 -1.68 -14.55 -11.61
C LYS A 224 -0.85 -14.25 -12.84
N TYR A 225 0.37 -13.79 -12.66
CA TYR A 225 1.25 -13.32 -13.73
C TYR A 225 2.56 -14.09 -13.82
N GLY A 226 2.83 -14.99 -12.85
CA GLY A 226 4.03 -15.82 -12.80
C GLY A 226 4.01 -16.95 -13.80
N ASN A 227 5.17 -17.59 -13.96
CA ASN A 227 5.30 -18.79 -14.78
C ASN A 227 4.88 -20.04 -13.99
N VAL A 228 3.71 -20.59 -14.31
CA VAL A 228 3.12 -21.73 -13.61
C VAL A 228 4.03 -22.96 -13.66
N THR A 229 4.68 -23.22 -14.80
CA THR A 229 5.58 -24.38 -14.98
C THR A 229 6.80 -24.25 -14.08
N VAL A 230 7.43 -23.08 -14.04
CA VAL A 230 8.56 -22.78 -13.17
C VAL A 230 8.15 -22.87 -11.71
N ASN A 231 7.03 -22.24 -11.33
CA ASN A 231 6.53 -22.27 -9.95
C ASN A 231 6.32 -23.72 -9.46
N LYS A 232 5.70 -24.57 -10.27
CA LYS A 232 5.48 -25.99 -9.95
C LYS A 232 6.80 -26.76 -9.85
N ARG A 233 7.71 -26.55 -10.80
CA ARG A 233 9.02 -27.25 -10.85
C ARG A 233 9.84 -27.00 -9.57
N TYR A 234 9.77 -25.78 -9.01
CA TYR A 234 10.54 -25.40 -7.82
C TYR A 234 9.72 -25.42 -6.53
N GLY A 235 8.43 -25.79 -6.60
CA GLY A 235 7.55 -25.86 -5.42
C GLY A 235 7.27 -24.49 -4.80
N ILE A 236 7.35 -23.40 -5.56
CA ILE A 236 7.18 -22.03 -5.07
C ILE A 236 5.81 -21.52 -5.44
N TYR A 237 4.97 -21.39 -4.41
CA TYR A 237 3.58 -20.92 -4.54
C TYR A 237 3.33 -19.60 -3.82
N ARG A 238 4.34 -19.04 -3.16
CA ARG A 238 4.30 -17.76 -2.47
C ARG A 238 4.98 -16.70 -3.33
N GLN A 239 4.29 -15.60 -3.56
CA GLN A 239 4.76 -14.47 -4.37
C GLN A 239 6.03 -13.87 -3.76
N GLN A 240 7.15 -13.97 -4.44
CA GLN A 240 8.44 -13.45 -3.99
C GLN A 240 8.54 -11.95 -4.30
N LEU A 241 7.71 -11.13 -3.62
CA LEU A 241 7.67 -9.66 -3.75
C LEU A 241 7.47 -9.02 -2.38
N CYS A 242 8.34 -8.08 -2.03
CA CYS A 242 8.34 -7.36 -0.77
C CYS A 242 8.47 -5.85 -0.98
N ALA A 243 7.60 -5.05 -0.37
CA ALA A 243 7.80 -3.61 -0.17
C ALA A 243 8.90 -3.42 0.89
N TYR A 244 10.13 -3.37 0.43
CA TYR A 244 11.32 -3.55 1.26
C TYR A 244 11.73 -2.30 2.03
N SER A 245 11.66 -1.11 1.39
CA SER A 245 12.04 0.13 2.06
C SER A 245 11.12 1.30 1.73
N ILE A 246 11.06 2.22 2.68
CA ILE A 246 10.42 3.52 2.56
C ILE A 246 11.45 4.58 2.94
N GLU A 247 11.60 5.61 2.10
CA GLU A 247 12.43 6.77 2.36
C GLU A 247 11.58 8.04 2.22
N PHE A 248 11.72 8.96 3.18
CA PHE A 248 11.03 10.24 3.19
C PHE A 248 11.96 11.32 2.63
N ASP A 249 11.84 11.59 1.32
CA ASP A 249 12.54 12.67 0.63
C ASP A 249 11.67 13.94 0.65
N ILE A 250 11.50 14.48 1.84
CA ILE A 250 10.62 15.61 2.16
C ILE A 250 11.42 16.76 2.72
N ASP A 251 10.83 17.97 2.67
CA ASP A 251 11.40 19.17 3.26
C ASP A 251 11.28 19.12 4.79
N SER A 252 12.27 19.65 5.52
CA SER A 252 12.26 19.73 6.97
C SER A 252 11.28 20.77 7.53
N ASP A 253 10.85 21.74 6.70
CA ASP A 253 10.06 22.91 7.12
C ASP A 253 8.54 22.65 7.13
N CYS A 254 8.13 21.38 7.20
CA CYS A 254 6.73 20.99 7.33
C CYS A 254 6.48 20.26 8.67
N ARG A 255 5.21 20.04 9.02
CA ARG A 255 4.84 19.41 10.29
C ARG A 255 5.45 18.00 10.46
N LEU A 256 5.55 17.23 9.40
CA LEU A 256 6.21 15.91 9.39
C LEU A 256 7.69 16.00 8.98
N GLY A 257 8.29 17.20 8.94
CA GLY A 257 9.67 17.42 8.52
C GLY A 257 10.73 16.66 9.33
N TYR A 258 10.41 16.25 10.55
CA TYR A 258 11.29 15.39 11.37
C TYR A 258 11.48 13.98 10.77
N LEU A 259 10.69 13.60 9.76
CA LEU A 259 10.88 12.38 8.96
C LEU A 259 11.84 12.59 7.79
N ALA A 260 12.26 13.83 7.49
CA ALA A 260 13.14 14.14 6.35
C ALA A 260 14.41 13.27 6.38
N GLY A 261 14.71 12.62 5.25
CA GLY A 261 15.86 11.72 5.13
C GLY A 261 15.74 10.39 5.86
N LYS A 262 14.67 10.15 6.63
CA LYS A 262 14.47 8.87 7.34
C LYS A 262 14.23 7.75 6.35
N LYS A 263 14.98 6.65 6.52
CA LYS A 263 14.84 5.41 5.77
C LYS A 263 14.42 4.28 6.70
N LEU A 264 13.34 3.60 6.34
CA LEU A 264 12.82 2.46 7.08
C LEU A 264 12.91 1.22 6.19
N PHE A 265 13.32 0.10 6.80
CA PHE A 265 13.48 -1.16 6.09
C PHE A 265 12.58 -2.23 6.69
N ALA A 266 12.07 -3.12 5.83
CA ALA A 266 11.35 -4.29 6.27
C ALA A 266 12.30 -5.21 7.07
N PRO A 267 11.88 -5.75 8.21
CA PRO A 267 12.73 -6.62 9.05
C PRO A 267 13.14 -7.91 8.34
N LYS A 268 12.41 -8.27 7.30
CA LYS A 268 12.63 -9.44 6.44
C LYS A 268 11.98 -9.23 5.08
N ALA A 269 12.56 -9.76 4.01
CA ALA A 269 11.89 -9.75 2.70
C ALA A 269 10.77 -10.80 2.61
N GLY A 270 10.76 -11.80 3.49
CA GLY A 270 9.78 -12.88 3.50
C GLY A 270 9.96 -13.87 2.34
N PHE A 271 11.11 -13.87 1.66
CA PHE A 271 11.39 -14.78 0.57
C PHE A 271 11.64 -16.20 1.08
N THR A 272 11.07 -17.17 0.37
CA THR A 272 11.19 -18.59 0.71
C THR A 272 12.13 -19.35 -0.24
N PHE A 273 12.63 -18.69 -1.30
CA PHE A 273 13.45 -19.28 -2.33
C PHE A 273 14.91 -18.83 -2.26
N GLY A 274 15.79 -19.79 -2.23
CA GLY A 274 17.10 -19.89 -2.84
C GLY A 274 18.23 -18.99 -2.42
N GLY A 275 18.46 -18.74 -1.10
CA GLY A 275 19.76 -18.24 -0.65
C GLY A 275 20.21 -16.90 -1.24
N PHE A 276 19.30 -16.07 -1.78
CA PHE A 276 19.59 -14.68 -2.08
C PHE A 276 19.82 -13.92 -0.77
N SER A 277 20.98 -13.26 -0.66
CA SER A 277 21.32 -12.47 0.52
C SER A 277 20.92 -11.03 0.30
N ILE A 278 20.00 -10.54 1.13
CA ILE A 278 19.73 -9.11 1.24
C ILE A 278 20.68 -8.58 2.30
N LYS A 279 21.67 -7.81 1.89
CA LYS A 279 22.60 -7.11 2.81
C LYS A 279 21.99 -5.82 3.29
#